data_72164c0b28f18015101ce6d13d9436d3
#
_entry.id   72164c0b28f18015101ce6d13d9436d3
#
_cell.length_a   1.000
_cell.length_b   1.000
_cell.length_c   1.000
_cell.angle_alpha   90.00
_cell.angle_beta   90.00
_cell.angle_gamma   90.00
#
_symmetry.space_group_name_H-M   'P 1'
#
loop_
_entity.id
_entity.type
_entity.pdbx_description
1 polymer ?
#
loop_
_entity_poly.entity_id
_entity_poly.type
_entity_poly.pdbx_seq_one_letter_code
_entity_poly.pdbx_strand_id
1 'polypeptide(L)'
;MKMKKKRIVYSLTGRGLFSELSNLALALVYADYNQEELTVNTRNWNARVEKGWSDYFESVLPNCNGVMCSQYIVYKKGKPWWGNIYYNPSAFFRYYIFYIMNRIYLLFHPETELGNEVFLKMRSEDFLEKLEDIRNDYGSALRKILKFNEKTTGYIEKRKSEMNLPVDYIAVHIRRGDKIVSREMKELGLSLYIDAVKGKKHISRNVFIATDDGSVTDKLKSVLVAEGFNVYWNTAVTQTGFDESLFNTKDKKSRYIDTLNMLLDMDILIHSSFFIGTYTSNVSRIVPLYVGFDKSLSLDDEWKL
;
A
#
# COMPACT_ATOMS: atom_id res chain seq x y z
N MET A 1 13.96 23.96 -30.88
CA MET A 1 14.26 23.66 -29.46
C MET A 1 13.22 22.64 -29.00
N LYS A 2 13.60 21.37 -28.74
CA LYS A 2 12.64 20.40 -28.17
C LYS A 2 12.27 20.91 -26.77
N MET A 3 11.01 21.22 -26.55
CA MET A 3 10.50 21.51 -25.21
C MET A 3 10.83 20.31 -24.32
N LYS A 4 11.51 20.54 -23.19
CA LYS A 4 11.75 19.49 -22.21
C LYS A 4 10.40 19.01 -21.69
N LYS A 5 10.18 17.71 -21.70
CA LYS A 5 8.97 17.10 -21.13
C LYS A 5 8.90 17.43 -19.65
N LYS A 6 7.74 17.84 -19.16
CA LYS A 6 7.54 18.06 -17.72
C LYS A 6 7.73 16.75 -16.97
N ARG A 7 8.23 16.82 -15.75
CA ARG A 7 8.57 15.68 -14.94
C ARG A 7 8.02 15.82 -13.51
N ILE A 8 7.39 14.78 -13.02
CA ILE A 8 6.98 14.67 -11.62
C ILE A 8 8.00 13.82 -10.86
N VAL A 9 8.50 14.31 -9.72
CA VAL A 9 9.30 13.53 -8.78
C VAL A 9 8.44 13.19 -7.59
N TYR A 10 7.96 11.93 -7.53
CA TYR A 10 7.15 11.43 -6.43
C TYR A 10 8.03 10.73 -5.39
N SER A 11 8.01 11.21 -4.14
CA SER A 11 8.83 10.64 -3.07
C SER A 11 8.00 9.70 -2.20
N LEU A 12 8.45 8.47 -2.03
CA LEU A 12 7.91 7.54 -1.04
C LEU A 12 8.42 7.90 0.36
N THR A 13 7.60 7.67 1.37
CA THR A 13 7.82 8.15 2.74
C THR A 13 7.77 7.03 3.77
N GLY A 14 7.66 7.38 5.06
CA GLY A 14 7.49 6.47 6.18
C GLY A 14 6.06 5.98 6.42
N ARG A 15 5.14 6.20 5.49
CA ARG A 15 3.76 5.72 5.60
C ARG A 15 3.66 4.22 5.34
N GLY A 16 2.50 3.65 5.68
CA GLY A 16 2.23 2.24 5.39
C GLY A 16 2.40 1.88 3.92
N LEU A 17 3.04 0.75 3.64
CA LEU A 17 3.45 0.28 2.31
C LEU A 17 2.36 0.45 1.25
N PHE A 18 1.17 -0.08 1.49
CA PHE A 18 0.08 -0.06 0.50
C PHE A 18 -0.56 1.32 0.32
N SER A 19 -0.46 2.21 1.31
CA SER A 19 -0.82 3.61 1.14
C SER A 19 0.13 4.32 0.18
N GLU A 20 1.44 4.06 0.30
CA GLU A 20 2.44 4.63 -0.61
C GLU A 20 2.30 4.08 -2.03
N LEU A 21 2.08 2.77 -2.18
CA LEU A 21 1.86 2.14 -3.49
C LEU A 21 0.59 2.66 -4.18
N SER A 22 -0.50 2.80 -3.43
CA SER A 22 -1.75 3.38 -3.93
C SER A 22 -1.57 4.82 -4.40
N ASN A 23 -0.86 5.64 -3.63
CA ASN A 23 -0.60 7.03 -4.01
C ASN A 23 0.35 7.14 -5.22
N LEU A 24 1.35 6.25 -5.31
CA LEU A 24 2.25 6.21 -6.46
C LEU A 24 1.50 5.82 -7.74
N ALA A 25 0.58 4.86 -7.65
CA ALA A 25 -0.26 4.48 -8.79
C ALA A 25 -1.14 5.65 -9.26
N LEU A 26 -1.74 6.38 -8.33
CA LEU A 26 -2.53 7.57 -8.67
C LEU A 26 -1.67 8.69 -9.27
N ALA A 27 -0.43 8.87 -8.76
CA ALA A 27 0.52 9.79 -9.35
C ALA A 27 0.93 9.39 -10.78
N LEU A 28 0.99 8.08 -11.08
CA LEU A 28 1.24 7.59 -12.42
C LEU A 28 0.06 7.88 -13.36
N VAL A 29 -1.19 7.63 -12.91
CA VAL A 29 -2.40 8.01 -13.68
C VAL A 29 -2.40 9.51 -13.98
N TYR A 30 -2.10 10.33 -12.98
CA TYR A 30 -2.00 11.79 -13.15
C TYR A 30 -0.92 12.19 -14.15
N ALA A 31 0.26 11.59 -14.08
CA ALA A 31 1.39 11.85 -14.98
C ALA A 31 1.04 11.43 -16.43
N ASP A 32 0.48 10.23 -16.60
CA ASP A 32 0.10 9.70 -17.92
C ASP A 32 -1.00 10.58 -18.55
N TYR A 33 -2.01 11.02 -17.79
CA TYR A 33 -3.05 11.93 -18.25
C TYR A 33 -2.49 13.28 -18.74
N ASN A 34 -1.53 13.85 -18.00
CA ASN A 34 -0.90 15.13 -18.34
C ASN A 34 0.28 15.00 -19.32
N GLN A 35 0.58 13.79 -19.80
CA GLN A 35 1.73 13.47 -20.67
C GLN A 35 3.08 13.88 -20.04
N GLU A 36 3.19 13.77 -18.72
CA GLU A 36 4.38 14.05 -17.92
C GLU A 36 5.17 12.77 -17.62
N GLU A 37 6.45 12.91 -17.29
CA GLU A 37 7.29 11.77 -16.87
C GLU A 37 7.24 11.61 -15.35
N LEU A 38 6.87 10.44 -14.85
CA LEU A 38 6.92 10.14 -13.42
C LEU A 38 8.26 9.52 -13.05
N THR A 39 8.90 10.08 -12.03
CA THR A 39 10.14 9.59 -11.43
C THR A 39 9.90 9.32 -9.95
N VAL A 40 10.43 8.22 -9.42
CA VAL A 40 10.26 7.83 -8.01
C VAL A 40 11.50 8.16 -7.21
N ASN A 41 11.32 8.79 -6.05
CA ASN A 41 12.35 8.99 -5.06
C ASN A 41 12.07 8.11 -3.85
N THR A 42 12.97 7.17 -3.57
CA THR A 42 12.84 6.20 -2.46
C THR A 42 13.76 6.51 -1.29
N ARG A 43 14.40 7.68 -1.25
CA ARG A 43 15.42 8.02 -0.25
C ARG A 43 14.91 7.89 1.18
N ASN A 44 13.69 8.35 1.43
CA ASN A 44 13.07 8.37 2.76
C ASN A 44 11.97 7.30 2.92
N TRP A 45 11.91 6.36 2.00
CA TRP A 45 10.96 5.26 2.09
C TRP A 45 11.34 4.30 3.22
N ASN A 46 10.42 4.05 4.15
CA ASN A 46 10.69 3.20 5.30
C ASN A 46 10.95 1.73 4.94
N ALA A 47 10.40 1.23 3.84
CA ALA A 47 10.69 -0.11 3.34
C ALA A 47 12.04 -0.21 2.61
N ARG A 48 12.72 0.90 2.32
CA ARG A 48 14.02 0.88 1.65
C ARG A 48 15.08 0.16 2.50
N VAL A 49 15.78 -0.78 1.87
CA VAL A 49 16.94 -1.49 2.47
C VAL A 49 18.24 -0.95 1.91
N GLU A 50 18.46 -1.10 0.59
CA GLU A 50 19.66 -0.66 -0.11
C GLU A 50 19.34 0.18 -1.34
N LYS A 51 18.64 -0.45 -2.31
CA LYS A 51 18.36 0.10 -3.64
C LYS A 51 17.04 0.86 -3.72
N GLY A 52 16.22 0.80 -2.66
CA GLY A 52 14.89 1.38 -2.63
C GLY A 52 13.89 0.55 -3.41
N TRP A 53 13.32 1.10 -4.49
CA TRP A 53 12.31 0.41 -5.30
C TRP A 53 12.75 -1.00 -5.72
N SER A 54 13.97 -1.11 -6.22
CA SER A 54 14.53 -2.36 -6.71
C SER A 54 14.89 -3.38 -5.62
N ASP A 55 14.66 -3.06 -4.34
CA ASP A 55 14.75 -4.06 -3.27
C ASP A 55 13.63 -5.11 -3.43
N TYR A 56 12.48 -4.73 -4.02
CA TYR A 56 11.28 -5.58 -4.13
C TYR A 56 10.70 -5.69 -5.54
N PHE A 57 10.82 -4.65 -6.36
CA PHE A 57 10.11 -4.52 -7.63
C PHE A 57 11.06 -4.36 -8.81
N GLU A 58 10.55 -4.63 -10.02
CA GLU A 58 11.23 -4.26 -11.26
C GLU A 58 11.33 -2.73 -11.38
N SER A 59 12.39 -2.25 -12.03
CA SER A 59 12.61 -0.81 -12.25
C SER A 59 11.79 -0.31 -13.44
N VAL A 60 10.47 -0.24 -13.28
CA VAL A 60 9.55 0.24 -14.32
C VAL A 60 9.43 1.76 -14.38
N LEU A 61 9.84 2.45 -13.31
CA LEU A 61 9.87 3.91 -13.22
C LEU A 61 11.30 4.39 -12.99
N PRO A 62 11.71 5.50 -13.61
CA PRO A 62 13.01 6.11 -13.34
C PRO A 62 13.16 6.46 -11.86
N ASN A 63 14.35 6.21 -11.29
CA ASN A 63 14.66 6.56 -9.91
C ASN A 63 15.37 7.92 -9.86
N CYS A 64 14.94 8.82 -8.98
CA CYS A 64 15.55 10.11 -8.74
C CYS A 64 16.12 10.19 -7.32
N ASN A 65 17.43 10.09 -7.17
CA ASN A 65 18.08 10.21 -5.86
C ASN A 65 18.51 11.65 -5.53
N GLY A 66 18.38 12.59 -6.46
CA GLY A 66 18.88 13.97 -6.33
C GLY A 66 17.97 14.90 -5.52
N VAL A 67 16.70 14.54 -5.34
CA VAL A 67 15.72 15.36 -4.63
C VAL A 67 15.71 14.99 -3.15
N MET A 68 15.96 15.97 -2.30
CA MET A 68 15.80 15.82 -0.86
C MET A 68 14.34 16.10 -0.48
N CYS A 69 13.43 15.20 -0.83
CA CYS A 69 12.05 15.35 -0.39
C CYS A 69 11.83 14.71 0.95
N SER A 70 11.43 15.51 1.94
CA SER A 70 10.45 15.04 2.89
C SER A 70 9.08 15.51 2.39
N GLN A 71 8.20 14.60 2.04
CA GLN A 71 6.85 14.95 1.60
C GLN A 71 5.96 15.38 2.76
N TYR A 72 6.36 15.20 3.99
CA TYR A 72 5.48 15.40 5.13
C TYR A 72 6.17 16.12 6.27
N ILE A 73 5.84 17.37 6.31
CA ILE A 73 5.22 17.84 7.52
C ILE A 73 3.75 17.51 7.36
N VAL A 74 3.26 16.66 8.24
CA VAL A 74 1.84 16.59 8.48
C VAL A 74 1.46 17.95 9.07
N TYR A 75 1.08 18.88 8.18
CA TYR A 75 0.28 20.00 8.62
C TYR A 75 -1.00 19.38 9.17
N LYS A 76 -1.08 19.22 10.48
CA LYS A 76 -2.38 18.98 11.10
C LYS A 76 -3.21 20.19 10.73
N LYS A 77 -4.11 20.01 9.77
CA LYS A 77 -5.06 21.02 9.29
C LYS A 77 -5.62 21.73 10.51
N GLY A 78 -5.38 23.03 10.66
CA GLY A 78 -5.87 23.81 11.79
C GLY A 78 -4.87 24.13 12.91
N LYS A 79 -3.60 23.66 12.87
CA LYS A 79 -2.58 24.13 13.81
C LYS A 79 -1.69 25.20 13.17
N PRO A 80 -1.43 26.34 13.85
CA PRO A 80 -0.52 27.35 13.33
C PRO A 80 0.90 26.78 13.19
N TRP A 81 1.69 27.29 12.23
CA TRP A 81 3.03 26.81 11.90
C TRP A 81 4.00 26.74 13.10
N TRP A 82 3.89 27.67 14.05
CA TRP A 82 4.67 27.68 15.29
C TRP A 82 4.30 26.55 16.27
N GLY A 83 3.09 25.99 16.21
CA GLY A 83 2.69 24.82 17.00
C GLY A 83 3.48 23.57 16.64
N ASN A 84 3.97 23.47 15.38
CA ASN A 84 4.82 22.35 14.94
C ASN A 84 6.25 22.45 15.49
N ILE A 85 6.77 23.68 15.70
CA ILE A 85 8.07 23.92 16.33
C ILE A 85 8.04 23.43 17.78
N TYR A 86 6.96 23.73 18.49
CA TYR A 86 6.84 23.38 19.91
C TYR A 86 6.78 21.87 20.15
N TYR A 87 6.11 21.12 19.24
CA TYR A 87 5.93 19.69 19.43
C TYR A 87 7.10 18.83 18.88
N ASN A 88 7.81 19.30 17.86
CA ASN A 88 8.96 18.59 17.29
C ASN A 88 9.93 19.54 16.56
N PRO A 89 10.79 20.26 17.30
CA PRO A 89 11.71 21.25 16.71
C PRO A 89 12.63 20.64 15.65
N SER A 90 13.16 19.43 15.89
CA SER A 90 14.11 18.78 14.96
C SER A 90 13.46 18.43 13.62
N ALA A 91 12.20 17.98 13.63
CA ALA A 91 11.42 17.71 12.42
C ALA A 91 11.12 19.00 11.65
N PHE A 92 10.82 20.09 12.36
CA PHE A 92 10.57 21.40 11.80
C PHE A 92 11.82 21.96 11.07
N PHE A 93 12.98 21.97 11.73
CA PHE A 93 14.23 22.44 11.11
C PHE A 93 14.63 21.57 9.91
N ARG A 94 14.50 20.25 10.01
CA ARG A 94 14.76 19.31 8.91
C ARG A 94 13.86 19.60 7.69
N TYR A 95 12.61 19.95 7.93
CA TYR A 95 11.69 20.34 6.86
C TYR A 95 12.14 21.62 6.15
N TYR A 96 12.49 22.67 6.88
CA TYR A 96 12.92 23.91 6.26
C TYR A 96 14.20 23.72 5.45
N ILE A 97 15.14 22.91 5.95
CA ILE A 97 16.33 22.55 5.19
C ILE A 97 15.92 21.85 3.88
N PHE A 98 15.06 20.86 3.94
CA PHE A 98 14.60 20.15 2.75
C PHE A 98 13.78 21.06 1.81
N TYR A 99 12.96 21.93 2.36
CA TYR A 99 12.22 22.92 1.58
C TYR A 99 13.16 23.83 0.80
N ILE A 100 14.16 24.41 1.45
CA ILE A 100 15.16 25.28 0.82
C ILE A 100 15.93 24.49 -0.26
N MET A 101 16.42 23.28 0.07
CA MET A 101 17.16 22.46 -0.90
C MET A 101 16.30 22.08 -2.11
N ASN A 102 15.03 21.76 -1.91
CA ASN A 102 14.12 21.51 -3.01
C ASN A 102 13.86 22.76 -3.86
N ARG A 103 13.74 23.94 -3.25
CA ARG A 103 13.64 25.20 -3.99
C ARG A 103 14.90 25.48 -4.83
N ILE A 104 16.08 25.25 -4.28
CA ILE A 104 17.34 25.34 -5.04
C ILE A 104 17.36 24.34 -6.20
N TYR A 105 16.96 23.09 -5.94
CA TYR A 105 16.87 22.06 -6.99
C TYR A 105 15.93 22.51 -8.14
N LEU A 106 14.75 23.05 -7.82
CA LEU A 106 13.78 23.50 -8.81
C LEU A 106 14.25 24.69 -9.64
N LEU A 107 15.16 25.55 -9.11
CA LEU A 107 15.79 26.62 -9.91
C LEU A 107 16.63 26.09 -11.09
N PHE A 108 17.27 24.92 -10.88
CA PHE A 108 18.06 24.24 -11.92
C PHE A 108 17.24 23.24 -12.75
N HIS A 109 16.04 22.89 -12.30
CA HIS A 109 15.14 21.94 -12.93
C HIS A 109 13.70 22.47 -13.01
N PRO A 110 13.46 23.57 -13.75
CA PRO A 110 12.16 24.24 -13.80
C PRO A 110 11.06 23.37 -14.43
N GLU A 111 11.43 22.34 -15.18
CA GLU A 111 10.51 21.34 -15.74
C GLU A 111 9.97 20.35 -14.71
N THR A 112 10.46 20.40 -13.47
CA THR A 112 10.14 19.40 -12.43
C THR A 112 9.05 19.93 -11.50
N GLU A 113 8.03 19.07 -11.25
CA GLU A 113 7.03 19.25 -10.21
C GLU A 113 7.26 18.22 -9.10
N LEU A 114 7.15 18.63 -7.84
CA LEU A 114 7.35 17.72 -6.69
C LEU A 114 6.03 17.06 -6.31
N GLY A 115 6.11 15.79 -5.89
CA GLY A 115 4.95 14.98 -5.59
C GLY A 115 4.02 15.49 -4.49
N ASN A 116 4.51 16.34 -3.57
CA ASN A 116 3.65 16.99 -2.58
C ASN A 116 2.73 18.08 -3.21
N GLU A 117 3.16 18.72 -4.28
CA GLU A 117 2.34 19.67 -5.04
C GLU A 117 1.32 18.93 -5.90
N VAL A 118 1.71 17.78 -6.44
CA VAL A 118 0.86 16.92 -7.24
C VAL A 118 -0.17 16.16 -6.37
N PHE A 119 0.17 15.84 -5.13
CA PHE A 119 -0.66 15.02 -4.24
C PHE A 119 -2.09 15.54 -4.05
N LEU A 120 -2.26 16.85 -3.94
CA LEU A 120 -3.59 17.46 -3.85
C LEU A 120 -4.31 17.48 -5.20
N LYS A 121 -3.57 17.75 -6.28
CA LYS A 121 -4.10 17.83 -7.65
C LYS A 121 -4.64 16.47 -8.11
N MET A 122 -3.86 15.40 -7.93
CA MET A 122 -4.25 14.05 -8.34
C MET A 122 -5.43 13.46 -7.56
N ARG A 123 -5.84 14.10 -6.46
CA ARG A 123 -6.97 13.72 -5.60
C ARG A 123 -8.12 14.70 -5.66
N SER A 124 -8.01 15.75 -6.47
CA SER A 124 -9.09 16.72 -6.64
C SER A 124 -10.25 16.08 -7.41
N GLU A 125 -11.46 16.45 -7.06
CA GLU A 125 -12.67 16.06 -7.79
C GLU A 125 -12.53 16.45 -9.27
N ASP A 126 -12.05 17.68 -9.53
CA ASP A 126 -11.81 18.20 -10.88
C ASP A 126 -10.90 17.31 -11.74
N PHE A 127 -9.94 16.59 -11.14
CA PHE A 127 -9.09 15.65 -11.86
C PHE A 127 -9.78 14.29 -12.01
N LEU A 128 -10.36 13.77 -10.94
CA LEU A 128 -10.96 12.44 -10.94
C LEU A 128 -12.14 12.34 -11.90
N GLU A 129 -12.93 13.43 -12.02
CA GLU A 129 -14.05 13.52 -12.98
C GLU A 129 -13.61 13.58 -14.45
N LYS A 130 -12.36 13.94 -14.73
CA LYS A 130 -11.82 13.94 -16.10
C LYS A 130 -11.40 12.57 -16.60
N LEU A 131 -11.32 11.57 -15.74
CA LEU A 131 -10.95 10.22 -16.10
C LEU A 131 -12.20 9.46 -16.55
N GLU A 132 -12.16 8.91 -17.76
CA GLU A 132 -13.29 8.16 -18.33
C GLU A 132 -13.54 6.85 -17.56
N ASP A 133 -12.47 6.16 -17.15
CA ASP A 133 -12.53 4.94 -16.36
C ASP A 133 -11.40 4.89 -15.33
N ILE A 134 -11.60 5.62 -14.22
CA ILE A 134 -10.62 5.69 -13.14
C ILE A 134 -10.26 4.32 -12.57
N ARG A 135 -11.20 3.35 -12.56
CA ARG A 135 -10.93 2.01 -12.03
C ARG A 135 -9.94 1.25 -12.90
N ASN A 136 -10.13 1.32 -14.20
CA ASN A 136 -9.24 0.68 -15.17
C ASN A 136 -7.87 1.37 -15.20
N ASP A 137 -7.84 2.70 -15.23
CA ASP A 137 -6.60 3.48 -15.24
C ASP A 137 -5.76 3.21 -13.99
N TYR A 138 -6.40 3.25 -12.83
CA TYR A 138 -5.74 2.99 -11.56
C TYR A 138 -5.29 1.53 -11.43
N GLY A 139 -6.12 0.56 -11.83
CA GLY A 139 -5.76 -0.85 -11.87
C GLY A 139 -4.60 -1.13 -12.81
N SER A 140 -4.56 -0.46 -13.97
CA SER A 140 -3.46 -0.57 -14.93
C SER A 140 -2.16 0.02 -14.39
N ALA A 141 -2.23 1.17 -13.72
CA ALA A 141 -1.09 1.77 -13.04
C ALA A 141 -0.53 0.86 -11.95
N LEU A 142 -1.40 0.28 -11.10
CA LEU A 142 -0.99 -0.69 -10.08
C LEU A 142 -0.30 -1.91 -10.69
N ARG A 143 -0.88 -2.54 -11.72
CA ARG A 143 -0.26 -3.67 -12.42
C ARG A 143 1.09 -3.32 -13.03
N LYS A 144 1.27 -2.08 -13.49
CA LYS A 144 2.54 -1.60 -14.03
C LYS A 144 3.61 -1.48 -12.94
N ILE A 145 3.28 -0.93 -11.76
CA ILE A 145 4.25 -0.68 -10.70
C ILE A 145 4.49 -1.88 -9.78
N LEU A 146 3.51 -2.76 -9.58
CA LEU A 146 3.60 -3.91 -8.69
C LEU A 146 4.19 -5.16 -9.37
N LYS A 147 5.13 -4.98 -10.28
CA LYS A 147 5.90 -6.09 -10.85
C LYS A 147 7.04 -6.44 -9.91
N PHE A 148 6.98 -7.62 -9.31
CA PHE A 148 8.02 -8.10 -8.41
C PHE A 148 9.30 -8.41 -9.17
N ASN A 149 10.45 -8.10 -8.55
CA ASN A 149 11.74 -8.56 -9.07
C ASN A 149 11.91 -10.06 -8.79
N GLU A 150 12.92 -10.67 -9.43
CA GLU A 150 13.20 -12.11 -9.34
C GLU A 150 13.35 -12.61 -7.89
N LYS A 151 14.01 -11.84 -7.01
CA LYS A 151 14.19 -12.22 -5.60
C LYS A 151 12.87 -12.25 -4.84
N THR A 152 12.01 -11.25 -5.04
CA THR A 152 10.70 -11.16 -4.40
C THR A 152 9.79 -12.27 -4.93
N THR A 153 9.77 -12.48 -6.25
CA THR A 153 9.03 -13.59 -6.87
C THR A 153 9.46 -14.94 -6.30
N GLY A 154 10.77 -15.22 -6.28
CA GLY A 154 11.29 -16.47 -5.72
C GLY A 154 10.96 -16.69 -4.24
N TYR A 155 10.94 -15.60 -3.45
CA TYR A 155 10.47 -15.67 -2.06
C TYR A 155 8.99 -16.04 -1.98
N ILE A 156 8.13 -15.37 -2.75
CA ILE A 156 6.68 -15.59 -2.77
C ILE A 156 6.36 -17.03 -3.21
N GLU A 157 6.91 -17.49 -4.31
CA GLU A 157 6.72 -18.84 -4.85
C GLU A 157 7.12 -19.92 -3.82
N LYS A 158 8.29 -19.76 -3.21
CA LYS A 158 8.76 -20.66 -2.17
C LYS A 158 7.77 -20.73 -0.99
N ARG A 159 7.32 -19.58 -0.49
CA ARG A 159 6.39 -19.50 0.64
C ARG A 159 5.02 -20.08 0.31
N LYS A 160 4.49 -19.84 -0.91
CA LYS A 160 3.24 -20.44 -1.39
C LYS A 160 3.34 -21.97 -1.47
N SER A 161 4.47 -22.48 -1.97
CA SER A 161 4.73 -23.92 -2.01
C SER A 161 4.81 -24.54 -0.61
N GLU A 162 5.47 -23.90 0.35
CA GLU A 162 5.55 -24.36 1.75
C GLU A 162 4.17 -24.42 2.42
N MET A 163 3.26 -23.51 2.07
CA MET A 163 1.88 -23.52 2.58
C MET A 163 0.98 -24.57 1.91
N ASN A 164 1.42 -25.17 0.80
CA ASN A 164 0.59 -26.02 -0.05
C ASN A 164 -0.74 -25.35 -0.42
N LEU A 165 -0.70 -24.04 -0.71
CA LEU A 165 -1.87 -23.26 -1.05
C LEU A 165 -2.47 -23.78 -2.37
N PRO A 166 -3.74 -24.19 -2.41
CA PRO A 166 -4.38 -24.63 -3.65
C PRO A 166 -4.61 -23.47 -4.60
N VAL A 167 -4.91 -23.78 -5.88
CA VAL A 167 -5.16 -22.76 -6.90
C VAL A 167 -6.48 -22.01 -6.64
N ASP A 168 -7.53 -22.75 -6.20
CA ASP A 168 -8.84 -22.17 -5.93
C ASP A 168 -9.04 -21.96 -4.43
N TYR A 169 -9.15 -20.73 -4.00
CA TYR A 169 -9.39 -20.34 -2.62
C TYR A 169 -10.14 -19.02 -2.49
N ILE A 170 -10.83 -18.87 -1.37
CA ILE A 170 -11.37 -17.58 -0.91
C ILE A 170 -10.28 -16.90 -0.11
N ALA A 171 -9.99 -15.65 -0.38
CA ALA A 171 -9.07 -14.85 0.42
C ALA A 171 -9.82 -13.88 1.34
N VAL A 172 -9.38 -13.81 2.58
CA VAL A 172 -9.94 -12.92 3.60
C VAL A 172 -8.84 -12.00 4.12
N HIS A 173 -9.08 -10.69 4.10
CA HIS A 173 -8.16 -9.72 4.70
C HIS A 173 -8.77 -9.06 5.93
N ILE A 174 -8.11 -9.19 7.07
CA ILE A 174 -8.56 -8.67 8.37
C ILE A 174 -7.47 -7.77 8.94
N ARG A 175 -7.74 -6.47 8.96
CA ARG A 175 -6.86 -5.48 9.57
C ARG A 175 -7.22 -5.27 11.03
N ARG A 176 -6.18 -5.30 11.90
CA ARG A 176 -6.23 -4.93 13.32
C ARG A 176 -5.21 -3.81 13.57
N GLY A 177 -4.47 -3.86 14.63
CA GLY A 177 -3.33 -2.99 14.92
C GLY A 177 -3.65 -1.51 15.02
N ASP A 178 -2.68 -0.70 14.63
CA ASP A 178 -2.65 0.76 14.81
C ASP A 178 -3.86 1.52 14.24
N LYS A 179 -4.45 1.04 13.14
CA LYS A 179 -5.59 1.69 12.48
C LYS A 179 -6.89 1.58 13.27
N ILE A 180 -7.06 0.53 14.06
CA ILE A 180 -8.18 0.39 14.99
C ILE A 180 -7.95 1.28 16.22
N VAL A 181 -6.73 1.25 16.78
CA VAL A 181 -6.35 2.07 17.95
C VAL A 181 -6.46 3.56 17.63
N SER A 182 -6.05 4.00 16.45
CA SER A 182 -6.17 5.40 16.00
C SER A 182 -7.57 5.81 15.59
N ARG A 183 -8.54 4.88 15.58
CA ARG A 183 -9.92 5.08 15.11
C ARG A 183 -10.01 5.51 13.63
N GLU A 184 -9.02 5.20 12.84
CA GLU A 184 -9.05 5.38 11.37
C GLU A 184 -9.92 4.32 10.70
N MET A 185 -10.08 3.15 11.36
CA MET A 185 -10.92 2.05 10.92
C MET A 185 -11.81 1.58 12.09
N LYS A 186 -13.00 1.09 11.75
CA LYS A 186 -13.90 0.44 12.71
C LYS A 186 -13.52 -1.04 12.83
N GLU A 187 -13.42 -1.53 14.05
CA GLU A 187 -13.24 -2.96 14.29
C GLU A 187 -14.56 -3.71 13.99
N LEU A 188 -14.49 -4.65 13.04
CA LEU A 188 -15.59 -5.53 12.75
C LEU A 188 -15.46 -6.84 13.53
N GLY A 189 -16.61 -7.37 13.98
CA GLY A 189 -16.68 -8.67 14.64
C GLY A 189 -16.26 -9.81 13.69
N LEU A 190 -15.56 -10.81 14.22
CA LEU A 190 -15.09 -11.95 13.42
C LEU A 190 -16.24 -12.79 12.84
N SER A 191 -17.41 -12.75 13.46
CA SER A 191 -18.63 -13.41 12.95
C SER A 191 -19.00 -12.95 11.55
N LEU A 192 -18.84 -11.65 11.23
CA LEU A 192 -19.14 -11.11 9.90
C LEU A 192 -18.26 -11.77 8.82
N TYR A 193 -16.97 -11.94 9.11
CA TYR A 193 -16.04 -12.62 8.19
C TYR A 193 -16.38 -14.10 8.04
N ILE A 194 -16.71 -14.79 9.16
CA ILE A 194 -17.10 -16.20 9.16
C ILE A 194 -18.36 -16.39 8.30
N ASP A 195 -19.39 -15.59 8.51
CA ASP A 195 -20.65 -15.69 7.78
C ASP A 195 -20.46 -15.38 6.28
N ALA A 196 -19.61 -14.39 5.96
CA ALA A 196 -19.26 -14.08 4.58
C ALA A 196 -18.53 -15.26 3.90
N VAL A 197 -17.56 -15.88 4.56
CA VAL A 197 -16.87 -17.07 4.06
C VAL A 197 -17.85 -18.23 3.86
N LYS A 198 -18.71 -18.52 4.84
CA LYS A 198 -19.74 -19.57 4.76
C LYS A 198 -20.67 -19.36 3.57
N GLY A 199 -21.08 -18.13 3.31
CA GLY A 199 -21.90 -17.76 2.16
C GLY A 199 -21.23 -18.01 0.81
N LYS A 200 -19.92 -18.17 0.75
CA LYS A 200 -19.12 -18.42 -0.46
C LYS A 200 -18.59 -19.86 -0.56
N LYS A 201 -19.07 -20.78 0.28
CA LYS A 201 -18.64 -22.19 0.30
C LYS A 201 -18.80 -22.92 -1.05
N HIS A 202 -19.71 -22.45 -1.90
CA HIS A 202 -19.92 -22.96 -3.25
C HIS A 202 -18.79 -22.58 -4.23
N ILE A 203 -18.00 -21.53 -3.92
CA ILE A 203 -16.84 -21.12 -4.73
C ILE A 203 -15.63 -21.96 -4.39
N SER A 204 -15.29 -22.07 -3.09
CA SER A 204 -14.19 -22.90 -2.62
C SER A 204 -14.38 -23.27 -1.14
N ARG A 205 -13.79 -24.41 -0.74
CA ARG A 205 -13.63 -24.79 0.67
C ARG A 205 -12.24 -24.44 1.22
N ASN A 206 -11.37 -23.86 0.39
CA ASN A 206 -10.06 -23.41 0.81
C ASN A 206 -10.13 -21.93 1.14
N VAL A 207 -9.61 -21.51 2.28
CA VAL A 207 -9.65 -20.13 2.75
C VAL A 207 -8.25 -19.69 3.14
N PHE A 208 -7.75 -18.64 2.52
CA PHE A 208 -6.53 -17.96 2.95
C PHE A 208 -6.89 -16.77 3.82
N ILE A 209 -6.28 -16.67 4.99
CA ILE A 209 -6.46 -15.55 5.93
C ILE A 209 -5.19 -14.70 5.93
N ALA A 210 -5.31 -13.46 5.43
CA ALA A 210 -4.32 -12.40 5.60
C ALA A 210 -4.73 -11.50 6.75
N THR A 211 -3.92 -11.41 7.77
CA THR A 211 -4.13 -10.53 8.92
C THR A 211 -2.81 -10.09 9.51
N ASP A 212 -2.81 -8.93 10.14
CA ASP A 212 -1.68 -8.44 10.94
C ASP A 212 -1.74 -8.89 12.41
N ASP A 213 -2.71 -9.72 12.79
CA ASP A 213 -2.91 -10.23 14.13
C ASP A 213 -3.06 -11.76 14.14
N GLY A 214 -2.01 -12.46 14.64
CA GLY A 214 -2.00 -13.92 14.73
C GLY A 214 -3.14 -14.50 15.58
N SER A 215 -3.60 -13.80 16.61
CA SER A 215 -4.70 -14.27 17.47
C SER A 215 -6.05 -14.37 16.71
N VAL A 216 -6.21 -13.55 15.67
CA VAL A 216 -7.38 -13.58 14.77
C VAL A 216 -7.37 -14.86 13.95
N THR A 217 -6.19 -15.28 13.47
CA THR A 217 -6.04 -16.50 12.68
C THR A 217 -6.49 -17.72 13.46
N ASP A 218 -6.06 -17.89 14.71
CA ASP A 218 -6.39 -19.04 15.55
C ASP A 218 -7.90 -19.14 15.79
N LYS A 219 -8.55 -18.00 16.08
CA LYS A 219 -10.01 -17.92 16.30
C LYS A 219 -10.80 -18.29 15.03
N LEU A 220 -10.43 -17.72 13.89
CA LEU A 220 -11.11 -18.02 12.62
C LEU A 220 -10.88 -19.45 12.18
N LYS A 221 -9.64 -19.96 12.29
CA LYS A 221 -9.29 -21.32 11.93
C LYS A 221 -10.13 -22.33 12.68
N SER A 222 -10.27 -22.19 14.01
CA SER A 222 -11.05 -23.14 14.81
C SER A 222 -12.49 -23.28 14.34
N VAL A 223 -13.13 -22.15 14.02
CA VAL A 223 -14.53 -22.14 13.55
C VAL A 223 -14.64 -22.63 12.12
N LEU A 224 -13.80 -22.14 11.20
CA LEU A 224 -13.89 -22.50 9.78
C LEU A 224 -13.55 -23.97 9.53
N VAL A 225 -12.60 -24.55 10.27
CA VAL A 225 -12.29 -25.98 10.18
C VAL A 225 -13.48 -26.83 10.66
N ALA A 226 -14.15 -26.44 11.75
CA ALA A 226 -15.37 -27.13 12.21
C ALA A 226 -16.52 -27.08 11.18
N GLU A 227 -16.55 -26.02 10.33
CA GLU A 227 -17.51 -25.85 9.23
C GLU A 227 -17.07 -26.57 7.92
N GLY A 228 -15.96 -27.29 7.95
CA GLY A 228 -15.42 -28.07 6.84
C GLY A 228 -14.64 -27.29 5.80
N PHE A 229 -13.97 -26.21 6.19
CA PHE A 229 -13.02 -25.48 5.37
C PHE A 229 -11.58 -25.90 5.67
N ASN A 230 -10.71 -25.85 4.65
CA ASN A 230 -9.26 -25.90 4.80
C ASN A 230 -8.75 -24.46 4.95
N VAL A 231 -7.98 -24.19 5.99
CA VAL A 231 -7.55 -22.82 6.34
C VAL A 231 -6.04 -22.70 6.18
N TYR A 232 -5.62 -21.66 5.44
CA TYR A 232 -4.25 -21.30 5.12
C TYR A 232 -3.96 -19.89 5.63
N TRP A 233 -2.74 -19.64 6.06
CA TRP A 233 -2.30 -18.31 6.50
C TRP A 233 -0.78 -18.18 6.43
N ASN A 234 -0.28 -16.96 6.48
CA ASN A 234 1.15 -16.70 6.56
C ASN A 234 1.64 -16.92 8.01
N THR A 235 2.36 -18.02 8.23
CA THR A 235 2.88 -18.42 9.56
C THR A 235 3.95 -17.48 10.12
N ALA A 236 4.46 -16.54 9.34
CA ALA A 236 5.40 -15.52 9.81
C ALA A 236 4.72 -14.40 10.62
N VAL A 237 3.38 -14.29 10.55
CA VAL A 237 2.61 -13.31 11.32
C VAL A 237 2.33 -13.86 12.72
N THR A 238 3.16 -13.47 13.69
CA THR A 238 3.04 -13.91 15.09
C THR A 238 2.68 -12.76 16.05
N GLN A 239 2.62 -11.53 15.55
CA GLN A 239 2.34 -10.33 16.33
C GLN A 239 0.83 -10.10 16.51
N THR A 240 0.48 -9.22 17.47
CA THR A 240 -0.90 -8.79 17.74
C THR A 240 -1.15 -7.41 17.13
N GLY A 241 -1.26 -7.35 15.79
CA GLY A 241 -1.46 -6.14 15.03
C GLY A 241 -0.17 -5.48 14.54
N PHE A 242 -0.26 -4.76 13.42
CA PHE A 242 0.84 -3.99 12.86
C PHE A 242 0.88 -2.59 13.48
N ASP A 243 2.08 -2.15 13.85
CA ASP A 243 2.37 -0.81 14.35
C ASP A 243 3.44 -0.16 13.45
N GLU A 244 3.05 0.93 12.76
CA GLU A 244 3.93 1.67 11.85
C GLU A 244 5.13 2.27 12.58
N SER A 245 4.95 2.74 13.82
CA SER A 245 6.04 3.33 14.61
C SER A 245 7.09 2.28 14.99
N LEU A 246 6.64 1.10 15.40
CA LEU A 246 7.54 -0.04 15.70
C LEU A 246 8.22 -0.54 14.42
N PHE A 247 7.52 -0.65 13.30
CA PHE A 247 8.14 -1.01 12.02
C PHE A 247 9.27 -0.06 11.65
N ASN A 248 9.09 1.24 11.82
CA ASN A 248 10.09 2.26 11.51
C ASN A 248 11.34 2.20 12.41
N THR A 249 11.25 1.59 13.59
CA THR A 249 12.40 1.40 14.51
C THR A 249 13.18 0.10 14.27
N LYS A 250 12.62 -0.86 13.52
CA LYS A 250 13.29 -2.13 13.21
C LYS A 250 14.55 -1.92 12.37
N ASP A 251 15.51 -2.84 12.51
CA ASP A 251 16.67 -2.90 11.62
C ASP A 251 16.26 -3.19 10.17
N LYS A 252 17.18 -2.91 9.23
CA LYS A 252 16.91 -3.06 7.80
C LYS A 252 16.52 -4.48 7.37
N LYS A 253 17.16 -5.50 7.97
CA LYS A 253 16.90 -6.91 7.63
C LYS A 253 15.50 -7.32 8.08
N SER A 254 15.12 -6.95 9.28
CA SER A 254 13.78 -7.21 9.82
C SER A 254 12.70 -6.50 8.98
N ARG A 255 12.90 -5.23 8.64
CA ARG A 255 11.98 -4.50 7.75
C ARG A 255 11.87 -5.13 6.37
N TYR A 256 12.98 -5.64 5.83
CA TYR A 256 12.99 -6.34 4.54
C TYR A 256 12.08 -7.58 4.58
N ILE A 257 12.25 -8.42 5.60
CA ILE A 257 11.45 -9.64 5.76
C ILE A 257 9.98 -9.32 6.01
N ASP A 258 9.68 -8.35 6.87
CA ASP A 258 8.30 -7.91 7.11
C ASP A 258 7.64 -7.40 5.82
N THR A 259 8.37 -6.62 5.02
CA THR A 259 7.87 -6.12 3.74
C THR A 259 7.63 -7.27 2.75
N LEU A 260 8.53 -8.25 2.67
CA LEU A 260 8.33 -9.44 1.84
C LEU A 260 7.09 -10.24 2.26
N ASN A 261 6.82 -10.36 3.57
CA ASN A 261 5.62 -11.02 4.07
C ASN A 261 4.35 -10.24 3.71
N MET A 262 4.37 -8.91 3.80
CA MET A 262 3.24 -8.07 3.34
C MET A 262 2.99 -8.21 1.83
N LEU A 263 4.05 -8.32 1.02
CA LEU A 263 3.95 -8.52 -0.42
C LEU A 263 3.48 -9.94 -0.77
N LEU A 264 3.88 -10.95 0.00
CA LEU A 264 3.36 -12.32 -0.11
C LEU A 264 1.86 -12.36 0.14
N ASP A 265 1.39 -11.75 1.23
CA ASP A 265 -0.04 -11.70 1.55
C ASP A 265 -0.81 -11.00 0.42
N MET A 266 -0.29 -9.87 -0.09
CA MET A 266 -0.89 -9.16 -1.21
C MET A 266 -0.96 -10.03 -2.47
N ASP A 267 0.12 -10.71 -2.82
CA ASP A 267 0.15 -11.59 -3.99
C ASP A 267 -0.91 -12.71 -3.88
N ILE A 268 -1.04 -13.30 -2.71
CA ILE A 268 -2.07 -14.32 -2.48
C ILE A 268 -3.47 -13.72 -2.56
N LEU A 269 -3.69 -12.54 -1.98
CA LEU A 269 -5.01 -11.87 -2.02
C LEU A 269 -5.46 -11.57 -3.46
N ILE A 270 -4.57 -11.05 -4.32
CA ILE A 270 -4.91 -10.66 -5.69
C ILE A 270 -5.09 -11.83 -6.67
N HIS A 271 -4.65 -13.03 -6.30
CA HIS A 271 -4.82 -14.25 -7.10
C HIS A 271 -5.95 -15.16 -6.59
N SER A 272 -6.77 -14.71 -5.65
CA SER A 272 -7.87 -15.49 -5.10
C SER A 272 -9.05 -15.63 -6.07
N SER A 273 -9.83 -16.70 -5.92
CA SER A 273 -11.07 -16.91 -6.67
C SER A 273 -12.21 -16.00 -6.18
N PHE A 274 -12.16 -15.60 -4.91
CA PHE A 274 -13.08 -14.63 -4.30
C PHE A 274 -12.39 -13.92 -3.14
N PHE A 275 -12.63 -12.62 -3.00
CA PHE A 275 -12.03 -11.79 -1.96
C PHE A 275 -13.07 -11.25 -0.98
N ILE A 276 -12.73 -11.28 0.31
CA ILE A 276 -13.52 -10.69 1.41
C ILE A 276 -12.61 -9.76 2.21
N GLY A 277 -13.00 -8.50 2.35
CA GLY A 277 -12.20 -7.52 3.08
C GLY A 277 -13.01 -6.32 3.55
N THR A 278 -12.34 -5.21 3.81
CA THR A 278 -12.94 -3.94 4.24
C THR A 278 -12.45 -2.81 3.35
N TYR A 279 -13.35 -1.96 2.88
CA TYR A 279 -13.01 -0.80 2.05
C TYR A 279 -12.06 0.18 2.76
N THR A 280 -12.18 0.33 4.09
CA THR A 280 -11.34 1.23 4.86
C THR A 280 -9.86 0.83 4.91
N SER A 281 -9.51 -0.41 4.53
CA SER A 281 -8.13 -0.88 4.45
C SER A 281 -7.48 -0.59 3.10
N ASN A 282 -6.29 0.04 3.09
CA ASN A 282 -5.52 0.29 1.86
C ASN A 282 -5.13 -1.00 1.12
N VAL A 283 -4.89 -2.11 1.83
CA VAL A 283 -4.65 -3.43 1.23
C VAL A 283 -5.89 -3.87 0.47
N SER A 284 -7.04 -3.87 1.15
CA SER A 284 -8.29 -4.37 0.59
C SER A 284 -8.78 -3.56 -0.62
N ARG A 285 -8.45 -2.26 -0.70
CA ARG A 285 -8.82 -1.41 -1.86
C ARG A 285 -8.11 -1.81 -3.15
N ILE A 286 -6.92 -2.39 -3.05
CA ILE A 286 -6.14 -2.81 -4.21
C ILE A 286 -6.69 -4.11 -4.80
N VAL A 287 -7.10 -5.05 -3.95
CA VAL A 287 -7.44 -6.41 -4.35
C VAL A 287 -8.58 -6.48 -5.39
N PRO A 288 -9.71 -5.75 -5.26
CA PRO A 288 -10.79 -5.79 -6.25
C PRO A 288 -10.39 -5.33 -7.66
N LEU A 289 -9.31 -4.54 -7.79
CA LEU A 289 -8.76 -4.11 -9.08
C LEU A 289 -8.06 -5.24 -9.84
N TYR A 290 -7.76 -6.34 -9.16
CA TYR A 290 -7.15 -7.55 -9.74
C TYR A 290 -8.14 -8.69 -9.85
N VAL A 291 -8.87 -8.98 -8.77
CA VAL A 291 -9.82 -10.10 -8.66
C VAL A 291 -11.11 -9.80 -9.44
N GLY A 292 -11.52 -8.54 -9.48
CA GLY A 292 -12.81 -8.06 -9.98
C GLY A 292 -13.74 -7.64 -8.84
N PHE A 293 -14.52 -6.59 -9.06
CA PHE A 293 -15.46 -6.08 -8.06
C PHE A 293 -16.64 -7.03 -7.84
N ASP A 294 -17.04 -7.79 -8.85
CA ASP A 294 -18.06 -8.84 -8.82
C ASP A 294 -17.63 -10.06 -7.99
N LYS A 295 -16.31 -10.27 -7.87
CA LYS A 295 -15.68 -11.33 -7.06
C LYS A 295 -15.10 -10.82 -5.74
N SER A 296 -15.55 -9.66 -5.28
CA SER A 296 -15.02 -9.02 -4.08
C SER A 296 -16.14 -8.50 -3.19
N LEU A 297 -16.13 -8.88 -1.91
CA LEU A 297 -17.08 -8.43 -0.91
C LEU A 297 -16.41 -7.51 0.10
N SER A 298 -16.96 -6.31 0.29
CA SER A 298 -16.61 -5.42 1.40
C SER A 298 -17.60 -5.59 2.54
N LEU A 299 -17.07 -5.66 3.77
CA LEU A 299 -17.87 -5.87 4.99
C LEU A 299 -18.20 -4.57 5.73
N ASP A 300 -17.60 -3.46 5.35
CA ASP A 300 -17.86 -2.13 5.96
C ASP A 300 -18.60 -1.19 5.01
N ASP A 301 -17.93 -0.65 4.03
CA ASP A 301 -18.48 0.28 3.04
C ASP A 301 -18.42 -0.31 1.64
N GLU A 302 -19.19 0.25 0.72
CA GLU A 302 -19.10 -0.10 -0.70
C GLU A 302 -17.71 0.22 -1.26
N TRP A 303 -17.26 -0.59 -2.24
CA TRP A 303 -16.02 -0.32 -2.95
C TRP A 303 -16.10 0.99 -3.74
N LYS A 304 -15.36 2.00 -3.30
CA LYS A 304 -15.14 3.28 -3.97
C LYS A 304 -13.67 3.40 -4.39
N LEU A 305 -13.41 4.28 -5.34
CA LEU A 305 -12.03 4.65 -5.69
C LEU A 305 -11.68 6.00 -5.10
#